data_12ce825a9197e9bbf827aa6275064c1d
#
_entry.id   12ce825a9197e9bbf827aa6275064c1d
#
_cell.length_a   1.000
_cell.length_b   1.000
_cell.length_c   1.000
_cell.angle_alpha   90.00
_cell.angle_beta   90.00
_cell.angle_gamma   90.00
#
_symmetry.space_group_name_H-M   'P 1'
#
loop_
_entity.id
_entity.type
_entity.pdbx_description
1 polymer ?
#
loop_
_entity_poly.entity_id
_entity_poly.type
_entity_poly.pdbx_seq_one_letter_code
_entity_poly.pdbx_strand_id
1 'polypeptide(L)'
;MICSILLFFGCFVIVPRVNAAQYERSGELILVSETVEYLEDGSSIITSVYEEVVMTRSNLYDKTGSKVYRFRNADGEVLWALTVHGEFQVIEGASVTCTSASCSTSIYNDAWRCTRKSAAPSGSQAVATGQFQKTLLGIVVDTENVNVTLSCDPYGNLY
;
A
#
# COMPACT_ATOMS: atom_id res chain seq x y z
N MET A 1 8.96 5.12 -42.56
CA MET A 1 8.66 5.60 -41.20
C MET A 1 7.62 4.63 -40.63
N ILE A 2 8.09 3.58 -39.95
CA ILE A 2 7.23 2.48 -39.44
C ILE A 2 7.15 2.70 -37.93
N CYS A 3 5.96 3.09 -37.47
CA CYS A 3 5.66 3.31 -36.05
C CYS A 3 5.40 1.93 -35.41
N SER A 4 6.36 1.44 -34.62
CA SER A 4 6.22 0.20 -33.87
C SER A 4 5.52 0.50 -32.55
N ILE A 5 4.26 0.09 -32.43
CA ILE A 5 3.51 0.13 -31.18
C ILE A 5 3.93 -1.08 -30.37
N LEU A 6 4.75 -0.86 -29.34
CA LEU A 6 5.05 -1.87 -28.33
C LEU A 6 3.88 -1.96 -27.34
N LEU A 7 3.12 -3.04 -27.45
CA LEU A 7 2.13 -3.44 -26.45
C LEU A 7 2.85 -4.04 -25.24
N PHE A 8 2.86 -3.29 -24.13
CA PHE A 8 3.32 -3.79 -22.84
C PHE A 8 2.28 -4.75 -22.26
N PHE A 9 2.60 -6.04 -22.25
CA PHE A 9 1.89 -7.02 -21.44
C PHE A 9 2.44 -6.97 -20.02
N GLY A 10 1.79 -6.23 -19.14
CA GLY A 10 2.00 -6.34 -17.71
C GLY A 10 1.57 -7.72 -17.24
N CYS A 11 2.51 -8.53 -16.79
CA CYS A 11 2.21 -9.84 -16.21
C CYS A 11 1.59 -9.64 -14.82
N PHE A 12 0.26 -9.62 -14.74
CA PHE A 12 -0.47 -9.66 -13.49
C PHE A 12 -0.40 -11.07 -12.91
N VAL A 13 0.43 -11.27 -11.92
CA VAL A 13 0.37 -12.50 -11.11
C VAL A 13 -0.71 -12.30 -10.05
N ILE A 14 -1.91 -12.80 -10.33
CA ILE A 14 -2.97 -12.92 -9.32
C ILE A 14 -2.63 -14.14 -8.47
N VAL A 15 -2.15 -13.92 -7.27
CA VAL A 15 -2.00 -15.01 -6.28
C VAL A 15 -3.40 -15.39 -5.79
N PRO A 16 -3.85 -16.66 -5.96
CA PRO A 16 -5.17 -17.07 -5.53
C PRO A 16 -5.30 -16.98 -4.01
N ARG A 17 -6.45 -16.48 -3.56
CA ARG A 17 -6.86 -16.51 -2.14
C ARG A 17 -6.66 -17.92 -1.58
N VAL A 18 -5.74 -18.06 -0.64
CA VAL A 18 -5.70 -19.23 0.22
C VAL A 18 -6.87 -19.08 1.19
N ASN A 19 -7.88 -19.92 1.05
CA ASN A 19 -8.93 -20.09 2.05
C ASN A 19 -8.29 -20.65 3.33
N ALA A 20 -7.83 -19.78 4.21
CA ALA A 20 -7.49 -20.16 5.58
C ALA A 20 -8.79 -20.17 6.39
N ALA A 21 -9.46 -21.32 6.42
CA ALA A 21 -10.43 -21.60 7.45
C ALA A 21 -9.72 -21.64 8.79
N GLN A 22 -10.24 -20.83 9.73
CA GLN A 22 -9.99 -20.88 11.17
C GLN A 22 -8.64 -20.38 11.70
N TYR A 23 -8.65 -19.19 12.33
CA TYR A 23 -8.38 -19.09 13.76
C TYR A 23 -8.71 -17.68 14.30
N GLU A 24 -9.48 -17.65 15.40
CA GLU A 24 -9.84 -16.44 16.15
C GLU A 24 -8.59 -15.84 16.82
N ARG A 25 -8.01 -14.79 16.22
CA ARG A 25 -7.16 -13.84 16.92
C ARG A 25 -7.48 -12.44 16.42
N SER A 26 -8.18 -11.66 17.23
CA SER A 26 -8.26 -10.22 17.08
C SER A 26 -6.84 -9.64 17.04
N GLY A 27 -6.51 -8.87 16.00
CA GLY A 27 -5.21 -8.21 15.84
C GLY A 27 -4.22 -8.91 14.90
N GLU A 28 -4.57 -10.03 14.26
CA GLU A 28 -3.72 -10.66 13.24
C GLU A 28 -3.88 -9.96 11.90
N LEU A 29 -2.76 -9.51 11.29
CA LEU A 29 -2.74 -8.93 9.96
C LEU A 29 -2.66 -10.04 8.91
N ILE A 30 -3.64 -10.08 8.02
CA ILE A 30 -3.68 -11.00 6.88
C ILE A 30 -3.31 -10.25 5.61
N LEU A 31 -2.41 -10.83 4.80
CA LEU A 31 -2.10 -10.33 3.46
C LEU A 31 -3.30 -10.59 2.53
N VAL A 32 -3.91 -9.52 2.02
CA VAL A 32 -5.05 -9.57 1.11
C VAL A 32 -4.60 -9.65 -0.34
N SER A 33 -3.61 -8.81 -0.70
CA SER A 33 -3.06 -8.77 -2.06
C SER A 33 -1.63 -8.25 -2.05
N GLU A 34 -0.86 -8.68 -3.06
CA GLU A 34 0.46 -8.14 -3.35
C GLU A 34 0.63 -7.99 -4.86
N THR A 35 1.19 -6.87 -5.28
CA THR A 35 1.52 -6.58 -6.68
C THR A 35 2.96 -6.11 -6.78
N VAL A 36 3.61 -6.43 -7.89
CA VAL A 36 4.96 -5.96 -8.21
C VAL A 36 4.90 -5.27 -9.57
N GLU A 37 5.38 -4.03 -9.60
CA GLU A 37 5.56 -3.24 -10.81
C GLU A 37 7.06 -3.07 -11.06
N TYR A 38 7.53 -3.40 -12.26
CA TYR A 38 8.93 -3.22 -12.65
C TYR A 38 9.08 -1.93 -13.45
N LEU A 39 10.08 -1.14 -13.10
CA LEU A 39 10.42 0.12 -13.75
C LEU A 39 11.49 -0.11 -14.83
N GLU A 40 11.66 0.88 -15.73
CA GLU A 40 12.57 0.78 -16.88
C GLU A 40 14.05 0.63 -16.48
N ASP A 41 14.43 1.15 -15.33
CA ASP A 41 15.78 1.09 -14.77
C ASP A 41 16.09 -0.24 -14.05
N GLY A 42 15.14 -1.20 -14.06
CA GLY A 42 15.23 -2.47 -13.37
C GLY A 42 14.85 -2.43 -11.89
N SER A 43 14.55 -1.27 -11.36
CA SER A 43 13.96 -1.14 -10.02
C SER A 43 12.52 -1.64 -10.00
N SER A 44 11.93 -1.79 -8.83
CA SER A 44 10.55 -2.27 -8.71
C SER A 44 9.83 -1.68 -7.51
N ILE A 45 8.49 -1.66 -7.63
CA ILE A 45 7.58 -1.25 -6.59
C ILE A 45 6.79 -2.48 -6.15
N ILE A 46 6.82 -2.79 -4.87
CA ILE A 46 5.98 -3.83 -4.28
C ILE A 46 4.89 -3.15 -3.46
N THR A 47 3.64 -3.43 -3.83
CA THR A 47 2.47 -2.94 -3.09
C THR A 47 1.76 -4.11 -2.45
N SER A 48 1.65 -4.11 -1.11
CA SER A 48 0.99 -5.16 -0.34
C SER A 48 -0.15 -4.55 0.48
N VAL A 49 -1.32 -5.17 0.46
CA VAL A 49 -2.50 -4.79 1.26
C VAL A 49 -2.70 -5.83 2.35
N TYR A 50 -2.86 -5.36 3.57
CA TYR A 50 -3.11 -6.17 4.75
C TYR A 50 -4.43 -5.74 5.40
N GLU A 51 -5.15 -6.68 5.96
CA GLU A 51 -6.33 -6.43 6.78
C GLU A 51 -6.16 -7.03 8.17
N GLU A 52 -6.77 -6.39 9.17
CA GLU A 52 -6.94 -6.97 10.49
C GLU A 52 -8.21 -7.80 10.53
N VAL A 53 -8.13 -9.01 11.08
CA VAL A 53 -9.30 -9.87 11.23
C VAL A 53 -10.19 -9.32 12.35
N VAL A 54 -11.37 -8.88 11.98
CA VAL A 54 -12.41 -8.45 12.92
C VAL A 54 -13.61 -9.37 12.78
N MET A 55 -14.03 -10.00 13.87
CA MET A 55 -15.28 -10.74 13.89
C MET A 55 -16.45 -9.80 14.14
N THR A 56 -17.31 -9.65 13.15
CA THR A 56 -18.53 -8.85 13.29
C THR A 56 -19.78 -9.69 13.07
N ARG A 57 -20.81 -9.43 13.88
CA ARG A 57 -22.16 -9.99 13.73
C ARG A 57 -23.20 -8.91 13.40
N SER A 58 -22.74 -7.72 13.02
CA SER A 58 -23.57 -6.54 12.74
C SER A 58 -23.34 -6.06 11.32
N ASN A 59 -24.38 -5.51 10.68
CA ASN A 59 -24.26 -4.86 9.37
C ASN A 59 -23.44 -3.54 9.45
N LEU A 60 -23.23 -3.00 10.66
CA LEU A 60 -22.35 -1.88 10.95
C LEU A 60 -21.13 -2.41 11.71
N TYR A 61 -19.96 -2.22 11.15
CA TYR A 61 -18.71 -2.66 11.77
C TYR A 61 -17.52 -1.79 11.38
N ASP A 62 -16.48 -1.85 12.18
CA ASP A 62 -15.21 -1.20 11.91
C ASP A 62 -14.27 -2.19 11.18
N LYS A 63 -13.59 -1.68 10.16
CA LYS A 63 -12.59 -2.41 9.38
C LYS A 63 -11.27 -1.67 9.46
N THR A 64 -10.21 -2.38 9.79
CA THR A 64 -8.84 -1.82 9.86
C THR A 64 -7.95 -2.51 8.86
N GLY A 65 -7.07 -1.75 8.24
CA GLY A 65 -6.07 -2.31 7.35
C GLY A 65 -4.94 -1.37 7.03
N SER A 66 -3.99 -1.88 6.27
CA SER A 66 -2.84 -1.12 5.82
C SER A 66 -2.42 -1.49 4.40
N LYS A 67 -1.82 -0.50 3.71
CA LYS A 67 -1.21 -0.69 2.40
C LYS A 67 0.24 -0.23 2.47
N VAL A 68 1.14 -1.14 2.13
CA VAL A 68 2.57 -0.93 2.17
C VAL A 68 3.09 -0.78 0.75
N TYR A 69 3.77 0.32 0.50
CA TYR A 69 4.47 0.61 -0.76
C TYR A 69 5.97 0.53 -0.48
N ARG A 70 6.66 -0.40 -1.13
CA ARG A 70 8.11 -0.64 -0.99
C ARG A 70 8.80 -0.34 -2.31
N PHE A 71 9.82 0.50 -2.25
CA PHE A 71 10.71 0.74 -3.39
C PHE A 71 11.95 -0.14 -3.27
N ARG A 72 12.25 -0.84 -4.35
CA ARG A 72 13.35 -1.79 -4.46
C ARG A 72 14.25 -1.39 -5.63
N ASN A 73 15.57 -1.44 -5.42
CA ASN A 73 16.54 -1.20 -6.49
C ASN A 73 16.60 -2.39 -7.48
N ALA A 74 17.40 -2.23 -8.55
CA ALA A 74 17.59 -3.27 -9.57
C ALA A 74 18.26 -4.56 -9.03
N ASP A 75 19.00 -4.46 -7.92
CA ASP A 75 19.63 -5.61 -7.24
C ASP A 75 18.64 -6.38 -6.36
N GLY A 76 17.41 -5.89 -6.24
CA GLY A 76 16.34 -6.51 -5.46
C GLY A 76 16.31 -6.10 -3.98
N GLU A 77 17.11 -5.10 -3.55
CA GLU A 77 17.13 -4.62 -2.18
C GLU A 77 16.05 -3.56 -1.95
N VAL A 78 15.29 -3.70 -0.86
CA VAL A 78 14.32 -2.68 -0.44
C VAL A 78 15.07 -1.48 0.10
N LEU A 79 14.85 -0.30 -0.46
CA LEU A 79 15.51 0.94 -0.07
C LEU A 79 14.72 1.71 0.98
N TRP A 80 13.40 1.79 0.80
CA TRP A 80 12.47 2.42 1.73
C TRP A 80 11.05 1.91 1.53
N ALA A 81 10.18 2.19 2.50
CA ALA A 81 8.76 1.91 2.43
C ALA A 81 7.92 3.05 3.02
N LEU A 82 6.73 3.24 2.45
CA LEU A 82 5.65 4.06 2.99
C LEU A 82 4.46 3.15 3.27
N THR A 83 3.94 3.20 4.50
CA THR A 83 2.74 2.46 4.90
C THR A 83 1.64 3.45 5.23
N VAL A 84 0.47 3.27 4.65
CA VAL A 84 -0.77 3.91 5.09
C VAL A 84 -1.56 2.92 5.94
N HIS A 85 -2.11 3.40 7.05
CA HIS A 85 -3.05 2.69 7.91
C HIS A 85 -4.39 3.39 7.83
N GLY A 86 -5.48 2.64 7.69
CA GLY A 86 -6.83 3.16 7.61
C GLY A 86 -7.78 2.41 8.54
N GLU A 87 -8.67 3.18 9.20
CA GLU A 87 -9.83 2.68 9.92
C GLU A 87 -11.08 3.10 9.16
N PHE A 88 -11.97 2.16 8.93
CA PHE A 88 -13.17 2.36 8.12
C PHE A 88 -14.39 1.89 8.90
N GLN A 89 -15.45 2.69 8.87
CA GLN A 89 -16.76 2.28 9.31
C GLN A 89 -17.56 1.82 8.09
N VAL A 90 -17.98 0.56 8.12
CA VAL A 90 -18.69 -0.11 7.02
C VAL A 90 -20.14 -0.34 7.41
N ILE A 91 -21.08 0.09 6.55
CA ILE A 91 -22.47 -0.36 6.55
C ILE A 91 -22.60 -1.32 5.38
N GLU A 92 -22.64 -2.62 5.68
CA GLU A 92 -22.55 -3.69 4.69
C GLU A 92 -23.54 -3.53 3.53
N GLY A 93 -23.01 -3.52 2.30
CA GLY A 93 -23.79 -3.34 1.09
C GLY A 93 -24.33 -1.94 0.83
N ALA A 94 -24.12 -0.97 1.74
CA ALA A 94 -24.68 0.37 1.63
C ALA A 94 -23.59 1.46 1.51
N SER A 95 -22.68 1.59 2.48
CA SER A 95 -21.70 2.65 2.48
C SER A 95 -20.45 2.30 3.31
N VAL A 96 -19.37 3.04 3.04
CA VAL A 96 -18.15 2.97 3.83
C VAL A 96 -17.59 4.39 4.00
N THR A 97 -17.01 4.65 5.15
CA THR A 97 -16.36 5.93 5.46
C THR A 97 -15.04 5.65 6.17
N CYS A 98 -13.96 6.24 5.67
CA CYS A 98 -12.69 6.24 6.38
C CYS A 98 -12.78 7.21 7.56
N THR A 99 -12.65 6.70 8.78
CA THR A 99 -12.77 7.46 10.02
C THR A 99 -11.43 7.96 10.54
N SER A 100 -10.34 7.22 10.20
CA SER A 100 -8.99 7.58 10.62
C SER A 100 -7.98 7.14 9.55
N ALA A 101 -6.93 7.95 9.38
CA ALA A 101 -5.81 7.59 8.53
C ALA A 101 -4.49 8.04 9.18
N SER A 102 -3.51 7.17 9.16
CA SER A 102 -2.15 7.47 9.61
C SER A 102 -1.12 6.88 8.65
N CYS A 103 0.14 7.30 8.76
CA CYS A 103 1.21 6.73 7.95
C CYS A 103 2.51 6.56 8.72
N SER A 104 3.25 5.56 8.32
CA SER A 104 4.61 5.28 8.81
C SER A 104 5.58 5.08 7.65
N THR A 105 6.86 5.25 7.91
CA THR A 105 7.92 5.06 6.90
C THR A 105 9.02 4.21 7.49
N SER A 106 9.62 3.35 6.65
CA SER A 106 10.82 2.59 6.98
C SER A 106 11.91 2.91 5.96
N ILE A 107 13.12 3.17 6.44
CA ILE A 107 14.30 3.41 5.61
C ILE A 107 15.26 2.24 5.85
N TYR A 108 15.66 1.58 4.78
CA TYR A 108 16.54 0.40 4.82
C TYR A 108 17.92 0.69 4.23
N ASN A 109 18.08 1.84 3.56
CA ASN A 109 19.34 2.26 2.97
C ASN A 109 19.68 3.68 3.43
N ASP A 110 20.85 3.86 4.02
CA ASP A 110 21.30 5.11 4.67
C ASP A 110 21.47 6.30 3.70
N ALA A 111 21.54 6.05 2.39
CA ALA A 111 21.55 7.12 1.40
C ALA A 111 20.18 7.79 1.24
N TRP A 112 19.11 7.16 1.72
CA TRP A 112 17.73 7.66 1.63
C TRP A 112 17.23 8.21 2.96
N ARG A 113 16.33 9.18 2.89
CA ARG A 113 15.59 9.73 4.04
C ARG A 113 14.20 10.14 3.63
N CYS A 114 13.25 10.02 4.54
CA CYS A 114 11.93 10.63 4.40
C CYS A 114 11.98 12.07 4.90
N THR A 115 11.67 13.04 4.04
CA THR A 115 11.69 14.47 4.36
C THR A 115 10.33 15.01 4.73
N ARG A 116 9.27 14.41 4.20
CA ARG A 116 7.88 14.76 4.49
C ARG A 116 7.02 13.51 4.43
N LYS A 117 6.03 13.46 5.30
CA LYS A 117 4.93 12.48 5.24
C LYS A 117 3.68 13.06 5.85
N SER A 118 2.54 12.68 5.30
CA SER A 118 1.22 13.02 5.86
C SER A 118 0.22 11.94 5.49
N ALA A 119 -0.85 11.83 6.28
CA ALA A 119 -1.98 10.99 5.95
C ALA A 119 -3.28 11.70 6.34
N ALA A 120 -4.35 11.42 5.58
CA ALA A 120 -5.68 11.94 5.83
C ALA A 120 -6.76 10.98 5.32
N PRO A 121 -7.91 10.87 6.00
CA PRO A 121 -9.08 10.19 5.48
C PRO A 121 -9.72 11.02 4.35
N SER A 122 -10.25 10.35 3.33
CA SER A 122 -10.92 10.96 2.19
C SER A 122 -12.04 10.05 1.67
N GLY A 123 -13.28 10.29 2.09
CA GLY A 123 -14.42 9.44 1.75
C GLY A 123 -14.22 7.99 2.22
N SER A 124 -14.13 7.04 1.29
CA SER A 124 -13.86 5.62 1.55
C SER A 124 -12.37 5.24 1.47
N GLN A 125 -11.48 6.21 1.60
CA GLN A 125 -10.05 6.03 1.38
C GLN A 125 -9.22 6.62 2.52
N ALA A 126 -8.15 5.91 2.89
CA ALA A 126 -7.04 6.44 3.66
C ALA A 126 -5.91 6.78 2.68
N VAL A 127 -5.52 8.05 2.63
CA VAL A 127 -4.51 8.55 1.69
C VAL A 127 -3.27 8.97 2.47
N ALA A 128 -2.10 8.46 2.06
CA ALA A 128 -0.81 8.89 2.60
C ALA A 128 0.07 9.44 1.50
N THR A 129 0.81 10.49 1.81
CA THR A 129 1.84 11.05 0.94
C THR A 129 3.20 10.98 1.62
N GLY A 130 4.25 10.76 0.86
CA GLY A 130 5.63 10.74 1.33
C GLY A 130 6.57 11.39 0.34
N GLN A 131 7.61 12.05 0.85
CA GLN A 131 8.72 12.52 0.03
C GLN A 131 10.00 11.88 0.55
N PHE A 132 10.69 11.16 -0.33
CA PHE A 132 11.94 10.49 -0.06
C PHE A 132 13.06 11.15 -0.87
N GLN A 133 14.19 11.37 -0.25
CA GLN A 133 15.37 11.96 -0.88
C GLN A 133 16.58 11.06 -0.72
N LYS A 134 17.28 10.84 -1.84
CA LYS A 134 18.59 10.20 -1.86
C LYS A 134 19.68 11.26 -1.77
N THR A 135 20.64 11.06 -0.90
CA THR A 135 21.77 11.95 -0.73
C THR A 135 23.08 11.23 -1.02
N LEU A 136 23.99 11.91 -1.72
CA LEU A 136 25.34 11.47 -1.95
C LEU A 136 26.30 12.60 -1.52
N LEU A 137 27.22 12.31 -0.60
CA LEU A 137 28.15 13.31 -0.05
C LEU A 137 27.47 14.60 0.45
N GLY A 138 26.25 14.45 1.02
CA GLY A 138 25.47 15.57 1.54
C GLY A 138 24.65 16.35 0.48
N ILE A 139 24.73 15.97 -0.80
CA ILE A 139 23.99 16.59 -1.88
C ILE A 139 22.77 15.69 -2.21
N VAL A 140 21.59 16.30 -2.38
CA VAL A 140 20.41 15.59 -2.85
C VAL A 140 20.58 15.26 -4.33
N VAL A 141 20.58 13.98 -4.67
CA VAL A 141 20.77 13.48 -6.04
C VAL A 141 19.50 12.92 -6.65
N ASP A 142 18.50 12.63 -5.80
CA ASP A 142 17.21 12.09 -6.23
C ASP A 142 16.10 12.48 -5.26
N THR A 143 14.86 12.59 -5.75
CA THR A 143 13.68 12.92 -4.94
C THR A 143 12.45 12.19 -5.48
N GLU A 144 11.92 11.29 -4.66
CA GLU A 144 10.70 10.55 -4.95
C GLU A 144 9.51 11.10 -4.15
N ASN A 145 8.42 11.41 -4.86
CA ASN A 145 7.16 11.81 -4.25
C ASN A 145 6.16 10.68 -4.45
N VAL A 146 5.64 10.15 -3.37
CA VAL A 146 4.79 8.96 -3.36
C VAL A 146 3.44 9.28 -2.76
N ASN A 147 2.40 8.72 -3.39
CA ASN A 147 1.04 8.74 -2.88
C ASN A 147 0.54 7.30 -2.80
N VAL A 148 0.11 6.89 -1.61
CA VAL A 148 -0.42 5.55 -1.34
C VAL A 148 -1.84 5.69 -0.83
N THR A 149 -2.78 5.01 -1.50
CA THR A 149 -4.19 5.04 -1.15
C THR A 149 -4.65 3.63 -0.80
N LEU A 150 -5.16 3.45 0.40
CA LEU A 150 -5.89 2.27 0.83
C LEU A 150 -7.37 2.57 0.74
N SER A 151 -8.08 1.81 -0.07
CA SER A 151 -9.53 1.94 -0.28
C SER A 151 -10.28 0.80 0.39
N CYS A 152 -11.50 1.09 0.83
CA CYS A 152 -12.44 0.09 1.33
C CYS A 152 -13.76 0.20 0.56
N ASP A 153 -14.32 -0.93 0.13
CA ASP A 153 -15.63 -0.98 -0.51
C ASP A 153 -16.77 -1.17 0.52
N PRO A 154 -18.06 -0.99 0.15
CA PRO A 154 -19.18 -1.20 1.07
C PRO A 154 -19.35 -2.63 1.58
N TYR A 155 -18.59 -3.60 1.07
CA TYR A 155 -18.57 -4.98 1.55
C TYR A 155 -17.36 -5.25 2.48
N GLY A 156 -16.58 -4.19 2.78
CA GLY A 156 -15.40 -4.29 3.65
C GLY A 156 -14.16 -4.88 2.97
N ASN A 157 -14.13 -4.99 1.64
CA ASN A 157 -12.92 -5.42 0.95
C ASN A 157 -11.93 -4.25 0.86
N LEU A 158 -10.68 -4.52 1.23
CA LEU A 158 -9.56 -3.57 1.15
C LEU A 158 -8.76 -3.78 -0.15
N TYR A 159 -8.31 -2.67 -0.80
CA TYR A 159 -7.52 -2.68 -2.04
C TYR A 159 -6.65 -1.43 -2.22
#